data_e9bb647af80a195ef2df7e5c95d336e8
#
_entry.id   e9bb647af80a195ef2df7e5c95d336e8
#
_cell.length_a   1.000
_cell.length_b   1.000
_cell.length_c   1.000
_cell.angle_alpha   90.00
_cell.angle_beta   90.00
_cell.angle_gamma   90.00
#
_symmetry.space_group_name_H-M   'P 1'
#
loop_
_entity.id
_entity.type
_entity.pdbx_description
1 polymer ?
#
loop_
_entity_poly.entity_id
_entity_poly.type
_entity_poly.pdbx_seq_one_letter_code
_entity_poly.pdbx_strand_id
1 'polypeptide(L)'
;MEQSNYMNKIKSILVNLSRTLLALTFIFSGFVKAIDPLGSQYKIAEYLEAVQLSAYIPDWAQLILSVGLSAIEFTLGVMLLLAIRRRLASKISLIMMVVMTLVTLWLTVSNPIQDCGCFGDAIHLTNTQTFIKNIVLLTAAIILACWPLYQVRFVSKTNQWIAFYFTIVFIVTASILSLYHLPIFDFRPYYIGQNIKKGMEIPKGAKLTTYKTTFICEKNGVTKEFTENDYPYNDSTWVFKDTHQEILEKGYEPPIHDFSITDEK
;
A
#
# COMPACT_ATOMS: atom_id res chain seq x y z
N MET A 1 -6.60 11.14 46.88
CA MET A 1 -6.74 9.71 46.45
C MET A 1 -7.70 9.57 45.27
N GLU A 2 -8.83 10.23 45.26
CA GLU A 2 -9.87 10.15 44.21
C GLU A 2 -9.40 10.68 42.85
N GLN A 3 -8.69 11.80 42.80
CA GLN A 3 -8.16 12.42 41.59
C GLN A 3 -7.09 11.55 40.90
N SER A 4 -6.27 10.82 41.67
CA SER A 4 -5.29 9.86 41.13
C SER A 4 -5.98 8.65 40.47
N ASN A 5 -7.08 8.18 41.05
CA ASN A 5 -7.86 7.05 40.52
C ASN A 5 -8.58 7.42 39.21
N TYR A 6 -9.12 8.64 39.14
CA TYR A 6 -9.74 9.19 37.92
C TYR A 6 -8.75 9.31 36.78
N MET A 7 -7.55 9.87 37.02
CA MET A 7 -6.47 9.99 36.03
C MET A 7 -6.00 8.64 35.49
N ASN A 8 -5.89 7.63 36.36
CA ASN A 8 -5.51 6.27 35.95
C ASN A 8 -6.57 5.62 35.07
N LYS A 9 -7.86 5.87 35.34
CA LYS A 9 -8.97 5.38 34.52
C LYS A 9 -8.96 6.02 33.11
N ILE A 10 -8.73 7.33 33.02
CA ILE A 10 -8.61 8.03 31.72
C ILE A 10 -7.44 7.48 30.91
N LYS A 11 -6.25 7.33 31.51
CA LYS A 11 -5.07 6.75 30.87
C LYS A 11 -5.36 5.35 30.33
N SER A 12 -6.04 4.52 31.12
CA SER A 12 -6.40 3.15 30.70
C SER A 12 -7.35 3.16 29.50
N ILE A 13 -8.36 4.02 29.49
CA ILE A 13 -9.30 4.15 28.38
C ILE A 13 -8.56 4.60 27.12
N LEU A 14 -7.77 5.67 27.20
CA LEU A 14 -7.02 6.22 26.08
C LEU A 14 -6.05 5.20 25.47
N VAL A 15 -5.30 4.49 26.31
CA VAL A 15 -4.35 3.45 25.90
C VAL A 15 -5.06 2.29 25.22
N ASN A 16 -6.19 1.80 25.76
CA ASN A 16 -6.90 0.69 25.15
C ASN A 16 -7.60 1.06 23.86
N LEU A 17 -8.10 2.31 23.72
CA LEU A 17 -8.64 2.83 22.46
C LEU A 17 -7.54 2.92 21.38
N SER A 18 -6.41 3.53 21.71
CA SER A 18 -5.23 3.64 20.83
C SER A 18 -4.72 2.25 20.41
N ARG A 19 -4.68 1.29 21.33
CA ARG A 19 -4.32 -0.10 21.07
C ARG A 19 -5.25 -0.77 20.07
N THR A 20 -6.57 -0.64 20.29
CA THR A 20 -7.57 -1.26 19.41
C THR A 20 -7.50 -0.66 18.00
N LEU A 21 -7.35 0.66 17.88
CA LEU A 21 -7.19 1.34 16.60
C LEU A 21 -5.98 0.82 15.83
N LEU A 22 -4.80 0.78 16.46
CA LEU A 22 -3.57 0.27 15.85
C LEU A 22 -3.69 -1.23 15.52
N ALA A 23 -4.25 -2.03 16.44
CA ALA A 23 -4.41 -3.47 16.24
C ALA A 23 -5.27 -3.78 15.02
N LEU A 24 -6.43 -3.15 14.89
CA LEU A 24 -7.34 -3.36 13.76
C LEU A 24 -6.71 -2.91 12.44
N THR A 25 -6.02 -1.77 12.45
CA THR A 25 -5.32 -1.27 11.27
C THR A 25 -4.23 -2.24 10.81
N PHE A 26 -3.38 -2.72 11.71
CA PHE A 26 -2.29 -3.65 11.37
C PHE A 26 -2.80 -5.04 10.98
N ILE A 27 -3.84 -5.56 11.64
CA ILE A 27 -4.47 -6.84 11.25
C ILE A 27 -5.04 -6.72 9.84
N PHE A 28 -5.80 -5.68 9.55
CA PHE A 28 -6.41 -5.48 8.24
C PHE A 28 -5.35 -5.29 7.16
N SER A 29 -4.37 -4.40 7.37
CA SER A 29 -3.28 -4.12 6.44
C SER A 29 -2.44 -5.37 6.15
N GLY A 30 -2.02 -6.09 7.18
CA GLY A 30 -1.23 -7.31 7.04
C GLY A 30 -2.02 -8.45 6.40
N PHE A 31 -3.32 -8.59 6.70
CA PHE A 31 -4.18 -9.61 6.10
C PHE A 31 -4.38 -9.38 4.61
N VAL A 32 -4.74 -8.16 4.20
CA VAL A 32 -4.95 -7.84 2.78
C VAL A 32 -3.68 -8.09 1.96
N LYS A 33 -2.52 -7.69 2.47
CA LYS A 33 -1.23 -7.96 1.80
C LYS A 33 -0.88 -9.46 1.78
N ALA A 34 -1.26 -10.21 2.80
CA ALA A 34 -1.00 -11.64 2.87
C ALA A 34 -1.83 -12.45 1.87
N ILE A 35 -3.05 -12.00 1.56
CA ILE A 35 -3.90 -12.66 0.56
C ILE A 35 -3.60 -12.22 -0.88
N ASP A 36 -2.84 -11.14 -1.08
CA ASP A 36 -2.27 -10.73 -2.37
C ASP A 36 -0.77 -10.41 -2.24
N PRO A 37 0.09 -11.43 -2.09
CA PRO A 37 1.52 -11.23 -1.96
C PRO A 37 2.17 -10.65 -3.23
N LEU A 38 1.63 -10.95 -4.42
CA LEU A 38 2.15 -10.45 -5.69
C LEU A 38 1.83 -8.97 -5.87
N GLY A 39 0.60 -8.51 -5.57
CA GLY A 39 0.27 -7.10 -5.60
C GLY A 39 1.14 -6.29 -4.63
N SER A 40 1.40 -6.83 -3.44
CA SER A 40 2.34 -6.23 -2.49
C SER A 40 3.80 -6.24 -2.98
N GLN A 41 4.22 -7.28 -3.73
CA GLN A 41 5.53 -7.33 -4.37
C GLN A 41 5.67 -6.24 -5.45
N TYR A 42 4.66 -6.07 -6.32
CA TYR A 42 4.68 -5.00 -7.33
C TYR A 42 4.78 -3.62 -6.69
N LYS A 43 4.09 -3.38 -5.58
CA LYS A 43 4.26 -2.12 -4.83
C LYS A 43 5.69 -1.95 -4.30
N ILE A 44 6.32 -3.00 -3.79
CA ILE A 44 7.74 -2.95 -3.38
C ILE A 44 8.64 -2.63 -4.58
N ALA A 45 8.38 -3.22 -5.76
CA ALA A 45 9.12 -2.94 -6.99
C ALA A 45 8.99 -1.45 -7.39
N GLU A 46 7.78 -0.86 -7.36
CA GLU A 46 7.57 0.56 -7.62
C GLU A 46 8.38 1.45 -6.67
N TYR A 47 8.42 1.11 -5.36
CA TYR A 47 9.26 1.82 -4.39
C TYR A 47 10.76 1.73 -4.70
N LEU A 48 11.23 0.52 -5.06
CA LEU A 48 12.63 0.30 -5.42
C LEU A 48 13.02 1.03 -6.70
N GLU A 49 12.12 1.11 -7.66
CA GLU A 49 12.31 1.88 -8.90
C GLU A 49 12.39 3.37 -8.60
N ALA A 50 11.48 3.91 -7.78
CA ALA A 50 11.47 5.31 -7.39
C ALA A 50 12.75 5.76 -6.67
N VAL A 51 13.45 4.84 -5.97
CA VAL A 51 14.74 5.10 -5.33
C VAL A 51 15.94 4.54 -6.13
N GLN A 52 15.73 4.07 -7.38
CA GLN A 52 16.74 3.52 -8.29
C GLN A 52 17.51 2.30 -7.74
N LEU A 53 16.86 1.50 -6.90
CA LEU A 53 17.41 0.28 -6.31
C LEU A 53 16.87 -1.02 -6.93
N SER A 54 15.99 -0.94 -7.93
CA SER A 54 15.34 -2.10 -8.58
C SER A 54 16.36 -3.08 -9.17
N ALA A 55 17.45 -2.59 -9.75
CA ALA A 55 18.52 -3.43 -10.34
C ALA A 55 19.27 -4.31 -9.32
N TYR A 56 19.25 -3.97 -8.04
CA TYR A 56 20.00 -4.68 -7.00
C TYR A 56 19.19 -5.73 -6.25
N ILE A 57 17.85 -5.67 -6.30
CA ILE A 57 16.97 -6.54 -5.53
C ILE A 57 16.14 -7.39 -6.48
N PRO A 58 16.45 -8.71 -6.62
CA PRO A 58 15.74 -9.59 -7.54
C PRO A 58 14.29 -9.86 -7.06
N ASP A 59 13.42 -10.25 -7.98
CA ASP A 59 11.98 -10.45 -7.75
C ASP A 59 11.66 -11.42 -6.62
N TRP A 60 12.42 -12.51 -6.49
CA TRP A 60 12.23 -13.46 -5.39
C TRP A 60 12.49 -12.82 -4.02
N ALA A 61 13.45 -11.88 -3.92
CA ALA A 61 13.73 -11.18 -2.67
C ALA A 61 12.62 -10.16 -2.35
N GLN A 62 12.07 -9.49 -3.36
CA GLN A 62 10.91 -8.60 -3.21
C GLN A 62 9.68 -9.38 -2.74
N LEU A 63 9.45 -10.60 -3.25
CA LEU A 63 8.37 -11.47 -2.80
C LEU A 63 8.54 -11.89 -1.34
N ILE A 64 9.76 -12.26 -0.93
CA ILE A 64 10.05 -12.58 0.48
C ILE A 64 9.81 -11.36 1.38
N LEU A 65 10.21 -10.16 0.94
CA LEU A 65 9.94 -8.92 1.66
C LEU A 65 8.43 -8.66 1.79
N SER A 66 7.64 -8.89 0.73
CA SER A 66 6.20 -8.74 0.73
C SER A 66 5.54 -9.67 1.77
N VAL A 67 5.84 -10.97 1.72
CA VAL A 67 5.32 -11.95 2.69
C VAL A 67 5.82 -11.65 4.11
N GLY A 68 7.08 -11.28 4.26
CA GLY A 68 7.68 -10.92 5.55
C GLY A 68 7.02 -9.68 6.17
N LEU A 69 6.80 -8.63 5.39
CA LEU A 69 6.16 -7.41 5.85
C LEU A 69 4.71 -7.64 6.27
N SER A 70 3.93 -8.38 5.46
CA SER A 70 2.55 -8.74 5.80
C SER A 70 2.47 -9.58 7.07
N ALA A 71 3.39 -10.55 7.25
CA ALA A 71 3.46 -11.38 8.45
C ALA A 71 3.81 -10.55 9.70
N ILE A 72 4.75 -9.61 9.59
CA ILE A 72 5.13 -8.72 10.70
C ILE A 72 3.94 -7.82 11.07
N GLU A 73 3.30 -7.15 10.10
CA GLU A 73 2.15 -6.28 10.34
C GLU A 73 1.00 -7.04 11.02
N PHE A 74 0.60 -8.17 10.46
CA PHE A 74 -0.51 -8.97 11.00
C PHE A 74 -0.20 -9.47 12.41
N THR A 75 0.99 -10.04 12.61
CA THR A 75 1.41 -10.55 13.91
C THR A 75 1.46 -9.44 14.97
N LEU A 76 2.00 -8.27 14.59
CA LEU A 76 2.05 -7.11 15.48
C LEU A 76 0.63 -6.63 15.83
N GLY A 77 -0.28 -6.60 14.87
CA GLY A 77 -1.70 -6.29 15.10
C GLY A 77 -2.37 -7.25 16.11
N VAL A 78 -2.16 -8.56 15.95
CA VAL A 78 -2.68 -9.57 16.90
C VAL A 78 -2.02 -9.43 18.27
N MET A 79 -0.71 -9.20 18.33
CA MET A 79 0.00 -8.96 19.60
C MET A 79 -0.56 -7.74 20.35
N LEU A 80 -0.87 -6.66 19.65
CA LEU A 80 -1.52 -5.47 20.22
C LEU A 80 -2.93 -5.81 20.67
N LEU A 81 -3.74 -6.48 19.83
CA LEU A 81 -5.13 -6.81 20.15
C LEU A 81 -5.23 -7.64 21.42
N LEU A 82 -4.39 -8.67 21.55
CA LEU A 82 -4.38 -9.58 22.71
C LEU A 82 -3.51 -9.09 23.87
N ALA A 83 -2.86 -7.94 23.74
CA ALA A 83 -1.91 -7.37 24.70
C ALA A 83 -0.75 -8.34 25.06
N ILE A 84 -0.22 -9.07 24.04
CA ILE A 84 0.92 -9.96 24.13
C ILE A 84 2.21 -9.12 24.18
N ARG A 85 3.12 -9.47 25.12
CA ARG A 85 4.42 -8.79 25.27
C ARG A 85 4.30 -7.24 25.15
N ARG A 86 3.32 -6.64 25.84
CA ARG A 86 2.89 -5.23 25.74
C ARG A 86 4.00 -4.21 25.51
N ARG A 87 5.12 -4.28 26.26
CA ARG A 87 6.26 -3.37 26.10
C ARG A 87 6.95 -3.51 24.75
N LEU A 88 7.16 -4.75 24.31
CA LEU A 88 7.81 -5.05 23.02
C LEU A 88 6.90 -4.65 21.85
N ALA A 89 5.64 -5.10 21.87
CA ALA A 89 4.68 -4.78 20.82
C ALA A 89 4.48 -3.26 20.66
N SER A 90 4.37 -2.49 21.76
CA SER A 90 4.26 -1.03 21.72
C SER A 90 5.51 -0.35 21.13
N LYS A 91 6.72 -0.85 21.44
CA LYS A 91 7.95 -0.29 20.86
C LYS A 91 8.07 -0.58 19.37
N ILE A 92 7.79 -1.81 18.95
CA ILE A 92 7.85 -2.19 17.53
C ILE A 92 6.80 -1.41 16.73
N SER A 93 5.56 -1.27 17.26
CA SER A 93 4.53 -0.49 16.59
C SER A 93 4.90 0.99 16.46
N LEU A 94 5.57 1.57 17.46
CA LEU A 94 6.06 2.95 17.37
C LEU A 94 7.12 3.10 16.27
N ILE A 95 8.13 2.22 16.25
CA ILE A 95 9.18 2.22 15.22
C ILE A 95 8.56 2.09 13.83
N MET A 96 7.64 1.14 13.67
CA MET A 96 6.96 0.91 12.39
C MET A 96 6.16 2.13 11.95
N MET A 97 5.41 2.76 12.87
CA MET A 97 4.63 3.96 12.55
C MET A 97 5.51 5.17 12.24
N VAL A 98 6.67 5.32 12.89
CA VAL A 98 7.65 6.38 12.54
C VAL A 98 8.14 6.18 11.11
N VAL A 99 8.60 4.98 10.76
CA VAL A 99 9.07 4.66 9.41
C VAL A 99 7.98 4.91 8.38
N MET A 100 6.76 4.38 8.61
CA MET A 100 5.64 4.55 7.68
C MET A 100 5.20 6.02 7.53
N THR A 101 5.27 6.81 8.60
CA THR A 101 4.95 8.24 8.53
C THR A 101 6.00 9.00 7.71
N LEU A 102 7.29 8.68 7.86
CA LEU A 102 8.36 9.29 7.06
C LEU A 102 8.24 8.92 5.57
N VAL A 103 7.95 7.65 5.26
CA VAL A 103 7.73 7.19 3.88
C VAL A 103 6.53 7.91 3.27
N THR A 104 5.41 8.01 3.98
CA THR A 104 4.21 8.69 3.44
C THR A 104 4.37 10.21 3.36
N LEU A 105 5.20 10.81 4.20
CA LEU A 105 5.60 12.22 4.05
C LEU A 105 6.38 12.42 2.74
N TRP A 106 7.37 11.55 2.48
CA TRP A 106 8.14 11.59 1.23
C TRP A 106 7.22 11.41 0.01
N LEU A 107 6.29 10.44 0.04
CA LEU A 107 5.30 10.23 -1.02
C LEU A 107 4.41 11.47 -1.24
N THR A 108 3.99 12.14 -0.17
CA THR A 108 3.11 13.32 -0.27
C THR A 108 3.83 14.52 -0.86
N VAL A 109 5.13 14.67 -0.57
CA VAL A 109 5.94 15.82 -1.05
C VAL A 109 6.44 15.60 -2.48
N SER A 110 6.98 14.41 -2.77
CA SER A 110 7.65 14.10 -4.05
C SER A 110 6.73 13.45 -5.07
N ASN A 111 5.61 12.87 -4.63
CA ASN A 111 4.60 12.15 -5.43
C ASN A 111 5.17 11.18 -6.50
N PRO A 112 6.20 10.37 -6.17
CA PRO A 112 6.83 9.48 -7.13
C PRO A 112 5.96 8.27 -7.50
N ILE A 113 5.02 7.90 -6.62
CA ILE A 113 4.09 6.77 -6.75
C ILE A 113 2.68 7.27 -6.44
N GLN A 114 1.67 6.75 -7.11
CA GLN A 114 0.30 7.26 -7.03
C GLN A 114 -0.37 7.01 -5.68
N ASP A 115 -0.13 5.84 -5.09
CA ASP A 115 -0.65 5.44 -3.77
C ASP A 115 0.39 4.68 -2.97
N CYS A 116 0.26 4.73 -1.65
CA CYS A 116 1.19 4.06 -0.73
C CYS A 116 1.07 2.52 -0.73
N GLY A 117 -0.04 1.94 -1.21
CA GLY A 117 -0.31 0.49 -1.12
C GLY A 117 -0.46 -0.05 0.30
N CYS A 118 -0.70 0.81 1.31
CA CYS A 118 -0.80 0.39 2.71
C CYS A 118 -1.90 -0.64 2.98
N PHE A 119 -2.97 -0.62 2.19
CA PHE A 119 -4.11 -1.55 2.28
C PHE A 119 -4.27 -2.38 1.01
N GLY A 120 -3.19 -2.55 0.21
CA GLY A 120 -3.26 -3.24 -1.07
C GLY A 120 -4.39 -2.67 -1.96
N ASP A 121 -5.03 -3.52 -2.73
CA ASP A 121 -6.15 -3.14 -3.60
C ASP A 121 -7.51 -3.05 -2.89
N ALA A 122 -7.57 -3.38 -1.57
CA ALA A 122 -8.82 -3.31 -0.82
C ALA A 122 -9.31 -1.88 -0.59
N ILE A 123 -8.39 -0.92 -0.37
CA ILE A 123 -8.73 0.49 -0.14
C ILE A 123 -7.65 1.36 -0.77
N HIS A 124 -8.00 2.05 -1.85
CA HIS A 124 -7.14 3.04 -2.49
C HIS A 124 -7.24 4.38 -1.75
N LEU A 125 -6.14 4.80 -1.15
CA LEU A 125 -6.00 6.09 -0.48
C LEU A 125 -4.97 6.95 -1.20
N THR A 126 -5.27 8.22 -1.37
CA THR A 126 -4.26 9.17 -1.87
C THR A 126 -3.09 9.29 -0.89
N ASN A 127 -1.92 9.73 -1.38
CA ASN A 127 -0.74 9.91 -0.54
C ASN A 127 -1.01 10.84 0.66
N THR A 128 -1.76 11.92 0.45
CA THR A 128 -2.15 12.87 1.51
C THR A 128 -3.07 12.24 2.54
N GLN A 129 -4.10 11.48 2.11
CA GLN A 129 -5.01 10.77 3.02
C GLN A 129 -4.25 9.74 3.87
N THR A 130 -3.32 9.00 3.24
CA THR A 130 -2.47 8.04 3.93
C THR A 130 -1.56 8.70 4.96
N PHE A 131 -0.99 9.85 4.62
CA PHE A 131 -0.15 10.62 5.55
C PHE A 131 -0.93 11.10 6.77
N ILE A 132 -2.14 11.68 6.57
CA ILE A 132 -3.01 12.11 7.68
C ILE A 132 -3.38 10.93 8.58
N LYS A 133 -3.80 9.80 7.99
CA LYS A 133 -4.05 8.56 8.72
C LYS A 133 -2.84 8.14 9.55
N ASN A 134 -1.63 8.18 8.98
CA ASN A 134 -0.41 7.77 9.66
C ASN A 134 -0.03 8.70 10.82
N ILE A 135 -0.30 10.00 10.74
CA ILE A 135 -0.15 10.93 11.88
C ILE A 135 -1.04 10.51 13.06
N VAL A 136 -2.30 10.19 12.78
CA VAL A 136 -3.24 9.72 13.83
C VAL A 136 -2.75 8.40 14.45
N LEU A 137 -2.32 7.44 13.63
CA LEU A 137 -1.79 6.16 14.09
C LEU A 137 -0.46 6.32 14.85
N LEU A 138 0.42 7.22 14.42
CA LEU A 138 1.66 7.56 15.14
C LEU A 138 1.37 8.13 16.53
N THR A 139 0.39 9.02 16.63
CA THR A 139 -0.04 9.56 17.94
C THR A 139 -0.54 8.44 18.84
N ALA A 140 -1.34 7.51 18.32
CA ALA A 140 -1.78 6.34 19.07
C ALA A 140 -0.62 5.43 19.49
N ALA A 141 0.40 5.25 18.62
CA ALA A 141 1.59 4.45 18.93
C ALA A 141 2.46 5.11 20.03
N ILE A 142 2.58 6.43 20.03
CA ILE A 142 3.27 7.19 21.09
C ILE A 142 2.55 6.98 22.44
N ILE A 143 1.22 7.12 22.48
CA ILE A 143 0.41 6.87 23.69
C ILE A 143 0.67 5.46 24.24
N LEU A 144 0.69 4.44 23.35
CA LEU A 144 0.96 3.07 23.73
C LEU A 144 2.39 2.88 24.29
N ALA A 145 3.37 3.50 23.66
CA ALA A 145 4.77 3.40 24.06
C ALA A 145 5.03 4.09 25.41
N CYS A 146 4.34 5.20 25.68
CA CYS A 146 4.45 5.90 26.96
C CYS A 146 3.82 5.12 28.12
N TRP A 147 2.69 4.45 27.90
CA TRP A 147 1.94 3.77 28.97
C TRP A 147 1.60 2.31 28.65
N PRO A 148 2.58 1.45 28.33
CA PRO A 148 2.32 0.08 27.84
C PRO A 148 1.68 -0.83 28.90
N LEU A 149 1.80 -0.49 30.19
CA LEU A 149 1.27 -1.31 31.28
C LEU A 149 -0.24 -1.10 31.54
N TYR A 150 -0.83 -0.03 31.02
CA TYR A 150 -2.27 0.24 31.13
C TYR A 150 -3.13 -0.58 30.14
N GLN A 151 -2.50 -1.35 29.25
CA GLN A 151 -3.22 -2.27 28.35
C GLN A 151 -3.84 -3.43 29.13
N VAL A 152 -5.12 -3.69 28.88
CA VAL A 152 -5.83 -4.85 29.44
C VAL A 152 -5.36 -6.12 28.74
N ARG A 153 -4.98 -7.14 29.49
CA ARG A 153 -4.55 -8.44 28.96
C ARG A 153 -5.75 -9.34 28.70
N PHE A 154 -5.75 -9.99 27.54
CA PHE A 154 -6.73 -11.02 27.20
C PHE A 154 -6.15 -12.43 27.30
N VAL A 155 -4.82 -12.60 27.21
CA VAL A 155 -4.14 -13.89 27.23
C VAL A 155 -3.19 -13.97 28.42
N SER A 156 -3.20 -15.10 29.12
CA SER A 156 -2.30 -15.36 30.24
C SER A 156 -0.84 -15.37 29.76
N LYS A 157 0.12 -15.03 30.64
CA LYS A 157 1.54 -14.99 30.28
C LYS A 157 2.04 -16.33 29.75
N THR A 158 1.54 -17.42 30.27
CA THR A 158 1.95 -18.79 29.90
C THR A 158 1.55 -19.15 28.48
N ASN A 159 0.40 -18.67 27.99
CA ASN A 159 -0.16 -19.10 26.71
C ASN A 159 0.15 -18.08 25.57
N GLN A 160 0.86 -16.99 25.85
CA GLN A 160 1.18 -15.97 24.84
C GLN A 160 1.99 -16.52 23.66
N TRP A 161 2.86 -17.50 23.89
CA TRP A 161 3.66 -18.11 22.84
C TRP A 161 2.80 -18.89 21.84
N ILE A 162 1.73 -19.56 22.30
CA ILE A 162 0.79 -20.28 21.42
C ILE A 162 0.14 -19.31 20.44
N ALA A 163 -0.45 -18.21 20.96
CA ALA A 163 -1.08 -17.19 20.13
C ALA A 163 -0.10 -16.57 19.14
N PHE A 164 1.15 -16.31 19.56
CA PHE A 164 2.19 -15.74 18.71
C PHE A 164 2.57 -16.66 17.55
N TYR A 165 2.94 -17.91 17.83
CA TYR A 165 3.33 -18.85 16.77
C TYR A 165 2.16 -19.24 15.87
N PHE A 166 0.96 -19.44 16.44
CA PHE A 166 -0.23 -19.71 15.65
C PHE A 166 -0.51 -18.58 14.65
N THR A 167 -0.36 -17.32 15.07
CA THR A 167 -0.57 -16.16 14.20
C THR A 167 0.42 -16.14 13.04
N ILE A 168 1.72 -16.40 13.30
CA ILE A 168 2.74 -16.45 12.24
C ILE A 168 2.44 -17.58 11.25
N VAL A 169 2.18 -18.79 11.76
CA VAL A 169 1.86 -19.94 10.90
C VAL A 169 0.61 -19.66 10.08
N PHE A 170 -0.44 -19.10 10.67
CA PHE A 170 -1.67 -18.74 9.98
C PHE A 170 -1.42 -17.78 8.82
N ILE A 171 -0.74 -16.66 9.06
CA ILE A 171 -0.59 -15.62 8.04
C ILE A 171 0.37 -16.04 6.91
N VAL A 172 1.45 -16.75 7.26
CA VAL A 172 2.39 -17.29 6.26
C VAL A 172 1.71 -18.36 5.41
N THR A 173 0.90 -19.26 6.03
CA THR A 173 0.12 -20.25 5.28
C THR A 173 -0.89 -19.57 4.37
N ALA A 174 -1.58 -18.53 4.82
CA ALA A 174 -2.49 -17.76 3.99
C ALA A 174 -1.77 -17.15 2.77
N SER A 175 -0.58 -16.56 2.96
CA SER A 175 0.22 -16.04 1.85
C SER A 175 0.66 -17.13 0.85
N ILE A 176 1.13 -18.27 1.37
CA ILE A 176 1.54 -19.41 0.51
C ILE A 176 0.34 -19.95 -0.28
N LEU A 177 -0.81 -20.13 0.35
CA LEU A 177 -2.03 -20.57 -0.32
C LEU A 177 -2.45 -19.60 -1.44
N SER A 178 -2.36 -18.29 -1.19
CA SER A 178 -2.70 -17.27 -2.18
C SER A 178 -1.70 -17.18 -3.35
N LEU A 179 -0.46 -17.67 -3.17
CA LEU A 179 0.51 -17.78 -4.26
C LEU A 179 0.25 -18.99 -5.18
N TYR A 180 -0.26 -20.12 -4.63
CA TYR A 180 -0.51 -21.33 -5.38
C TYR A 180 -1.96 -21.43 -5.90
N HIS A 181 -2.89 -20.73 -5.28
CA HIS A 181 -4.31 -20.73 -5.59
C HIS A 181 -4.82 -19.29 -5.73
N LEU A 182 -6.00 -19.12 -6.32
CA LEU A 182 -6.67 -17.81 -6.31
C LEU A 182 -7.03 -17.43 -4.88
N PRO A 183 -6.84 -16.15 -4.50
CA PRO A 183 -7.15 -15.68 -3.15
C PRO A 183 -8.63 -15.88 -2.83
N ILE A 184 -8.93 -16.29 -1.58
CA ILE A 184 -10.31 -16.48 -1.09
C ILE A 184 -11.07 -15.13 -1.09
N PHE A 185 -10.37 -14.06 -0.74
CA PHE A 185 -10.85 -12.67 -0.82
C PHE A 185 -10.01 -11.96 -1.86
N ASP A 186 -10.58 -11.76 -3.05
CA ASP A 186 -9.89 -11.10 -4.16
C ASP A 186 -10.39 -9.65 -4.28
N PHE A 187 -9.54 -8.70 -3.96
CA PHE A 187 -9.82 -7.27 -4.05
C PHE A 187 -9.31 -6.65 -5.36
N ARG A 188 -8.64 -7.45 -6.21
CA ARG A 188 -8.09 -6.97 -7.48
C ARG A 188 -9.19 -6.61 -8.47
N PRO A 189 -8.90 -5.72 -9.45
CA PRO A 189 -9.89 -5.35 -10.48
C PRO A 189 -10.42 -6.53 -11.30
N TYR A 190 -9.65 -7.63 -11.40
CA TYR A 190 -9.94 -8.82 -12.22
C TYR A 190 -10.41 -10.03 -11.40
N TYR A 191 -11.12 -9.82 -10.28
CA TYR A 191 -11.62 -10.94 -9.48
C TYR A 191 -12.67 -11.79 -10.22
N ILE A 192 -12.82 -13.07 -9.82
CA ILE A 192 -13.80 -13.98 -10.41
C ILE A 192 -15.22 -13.46 -10.23
N GLY A 193 -15.94 -13.30 -11.33
CA GLY A 193 -17.31 -12.73 -11.36
C GLY A 193 -17.36 -11.23 -11.65
N GLN A 194 -16.22 -10.55 -11.81
CA GLN A 194 -16.16 -9.15 -12.21
C GLN A 194 -16.67 -8.96 -13.64
N ASN A 195 -17.49 -7.94 -13.82
CA ASN A 195 -17.91 -7.52 -15.16
C ASN A 195 -16.85 -6.57 -15.73
N ILE A 196 -16.02 -7.08 -16.66
CA ILE A 196 -14.90 -6.33 -17.26
C ILE A 196 -15.40 -5.05 -17.92
N LYS A 197 -16.49 -5.11 -18.70
CA LYS A 197 -17.04 -3.93 -19.37
C LYS A 197 -17.41 -2.83 -18.36
N LYS A 198 -18.06 -3.21 -17.25
CA LYS A 198 -18.41 -2.27 -16.19
C LYS A 198 -17.18 -1.71 -15.47
N GLY A 199 -16.13 -2.53 -15.32
CA GLY A 199 -14.85 -2.10 -14.74
C GLY A 199 -14.07 -1.13 -15.63
N MET A 200 -14.35 -1.11 -16.94
CA MET A 200 -13.75 -0.19 -17.93
C MET A 200 -14.58 1.08 -18.14
N GLU A 201 -15.81 1.14 -17.61
CA GLU A 201 -16.70 2.29 -17.81
C GLU A 201 -16.16 3.54 -17.09
N ILE A 202 -16.15 4.64 -17.83
CA ILE A 202 -15.83 5.96 -17.28
C ILE A 202 -17.15 6.59 -16.83
N PRO A 203 -17.33 6.96 -15.56
CA PRO A 203 -18.53 7.61 -15.07
C PRO A 203 -18.86 8.89 -15.84
N LYS A 204 -20.13 9.11 -16.15
CA LYS A 204 -20.56 10.34 -16.82
C LYS A 204 -20.17 11.57 -15.98
N GLY A 205 -19.37 12.47 -16.58
CA GLY A 205 -18.86 13.66 -15.92
C GLY A 205 -17.52 13.51 -15.20
N ALA A 206 -16.88 12.34 -15.25
CA ALA A 206 -15.52 12.20 -14.77
C ALA A 206 -14.54 12.99 -15.65
N LYS A 207 -13.61 13.73 -15.02
CA LYS A 207 -12.49 14.36 -15.74
C LYS A 207 -11.60 13.26 -16.29
N LEU A 208 -11.30 13.28 -17.57
CA LEU A 208 -10.32 12.39 -18.20
C LEU A 208 -8.91 12.87 -17.92
N THR A 209 -7.97 11.93 -17.86
CA THR A 209 -6.55 12.26 -17.80
C THR A 209 -6.13 12.98 -19.07
N THR A 210 -5.51 14.13 -18.93
CA THR A 210 -5.00 14.92 -20.05
C THR A 210 -3.51 14.67 -20.19
N TYR A 211 -3.09 14.28 -21.39
CA TYR A 211 -1.69 14.00 -21.71
C TYR A 211 -1.15 15.10 -22.63
N LYS A 212 0.12 15.46 -22.41
CA LYS A 212 0.92 16.17 -23.41
C LYS A 212 1.73 15.13 -24.15
N THR A 213 1.38 14.89 -25.40
CA THR A 213 2.10 13.96 -26.27
C THR A 213 3.17 14.72 -27.03
N THR A 214 4.43 14.29 -26.91
CA THR A 214 5.57 14.81 -27.65
C THR A 214 6.07 13.69 -28.57
N PHE A 215 6.12 13.98 -29.88
CA PHE A 215 6.60 13.05 -30.91
C PHE A 215 8.06 13.33 -31.20
N ILE A 216 8.89 12.31 -31.16
CA ILE A 216 10.31 12.39 -31.48
C ILE A 216 10.49 11.93 -32.91
N CYS A 217 10.88 12.85 -33.80
CA CYS A 217 11.11 12.56 -35.20
C CYS A 217 12.54 12.86 -35.60
N GLU A 218 13.07 12.11 -36.56
CA GLU A 218 14.41 12.27 -37.09
C GLU A 218 14.37 12.65 -38.60
N LYS A 219 15.20 13.63 -38.96
CA LYS A 219 15.45 14.04 -40.35
C LYS A 219 16.94 14.28 -40.56
N ASN A 220 17.55 13.54 -41.50
CA ASN A 220 18.99 13.68 -41.86
C ASN A 220 19.94 13.56 -40.62
N GLY A 221 19.62 12.64 -39.68
CA GLY A 221 20.42 12.46 -38.46
C GLY A 221 20.20 13.51 -37.36
N VAL A 222 19.26 14.45 -37.54
CA VAL A 222 18.86 15.44 -36.52
C VAL A 222 17.54 15.03 -35.92
N THR A 223 17.52 14.80 -34.61
CA THR A 223 16.30 14.48 -33.84
C THR A 223 15.65 15.78 -33.38
N LYS A 224 14.32 15.90 -33.57
CA LYS A 224 13.53 17.03 -33.11
C LYS A 224 12.24 16.54 -32.45
N GLU A 225 11.83 17.22 -31.38
CA GLU A 225 10.58 16.99 -30.67
C GLU A 225 9.48 17.87 -31.25
N PHE A 226 8.31 17.28 -31.48
CA PHE A 226 7.10 17.93 -31.96
C PHE A 226 5.95 17.67 -31.01
N THR A 227 5.12 18.68 -30.79
CA THR A 227 3.84 18.51 -30.10
C THR A 227 2.75 18.15 -31.10
N GLU A 228 1.57 17.75 -30.64
CA GLU A 228 0.41 17.42 -31.49
C GLU A 228 0.04 18.57 -32.45
N ASN A 229 0.22 19.82 -32.01
CA ASN A 229 -0.06 21.02 -32.81
C ASN A 229 1.00 21.33 -33.87
N ASP A 230 2.24 20.94 -33.65
CA ASP A 230 3.39 21.28 -34.51
C ASP A 230 3.90 20.08 -35.32
N TYR A 231 3.18 18.94 -35.23
CA TYR A 231 3.60 17.71 -35.91
C TYR A 231 3.57 17.88 -37.43
N PRO A 232 4.66 17.54 -38.15
CA PRO A 232 4.81 17.81 -39.58
C PRO A 232 4.05 16.79 -40.45
N TYR A 233 2.70 16.76 -40.37
CA TYR A 233 1.86 15.82 -41.13
C TYR A 233 2.09 15.84 -42.63
N ASN A 234 2.53 16.98 -43.21
CA ASN A 234 2.69 17.16 -44.62
C ASN A 234 4.16 17.02 -45.11
N ASP A 235 5.12 16.74 -44.23
CA ASP A 235 6.54 16.59 -44.55
C ASP A 235 7.01 15.15 -44.33
N SER A 236 6.92 14.33 -45.35
CA SER A 236 7.33 12.89 -45.32
C SER A 236 8.84 12.67 -45.10
N THR A 237 9.64 13.76 -45.04
CA THR A 237 11.08 13.64 -44.78
C THR A 237 11.40 13.44 -43.28
N TRP A 238 10.44 13.69 -42.40
CA TRP A 238 10.55 13.38 -40.98
C TRP A 238 10.11 11.92 -40.70
N VAL A 239 11.00 11.14 -40.13
CA VAL A 239 10.74 9.77 -39.76
C VAL A 239 10.41 9.71 -38.24
N PHE A 240 9.26 9.19 -37.90
CA PHE A 240 8.86 8.96 -36.52
C PHE A 240 9.81 7.94 -35.86
N LYS A 241 10.28 8.23 -34.64
CA LYS A 241 11.16 7.37 -33.85
C LYS A 241 10.50 6.91 -32.55
N ASP A 242 9.93 7.85 -31.79
CA ASP A 242 9.38 7.56 -30.47
C ASP A 242 8.32 8.59 -30.06
N THR A 243 7.55 8.27 -29.03
CA THR A 243 6.56 9.15 -28.42
C THR A 243 6.78 9.23 -26.92
N HIS A 244 6.89 10.45 -26.39
CA HIS A 244 6.91 10.70 -24.96
C HIS A 244 5.59 11.34 -24.53
N GLN A 245 4.95 10.78 -23.48
CA GLN A 245 3.71 11.29 -22.92
C GLN A 245 3.93 11.77 -21.48
N GLU A 246 3.63 13.04 -21.22
CA GLU A 246 3.57 13.61 -19.88
C GLU A 246 2.12 13.81 -19.46
N ILE A 247 1.78 13.41 -18.25
CA ILE A 247 0.46 13.65 -17.66
C ILE A 247 0.40 15.12 -17.23
N LEU A 248 -0.45 15.92 -17.90
CA LEU A 248 -0.69 17.32 -17.54
C LEU A 248 -1.69 17.44 -16.37
N GLU A 249 -2.79 16.72 -16.45
CA GLU A 249 -3.83 16.66 -15.41
C GLU A 249 -4.28 15.22 -15.27
N LYS A 250 -4.17 14.67 -14.06
CA LYS A 250 -4.64 13.31 -13.80
C LYS A 250 -6.16 13.34 -13.61
N GLY A 251 -6.86 12.60 -14.46
CA GLY A 251 -8.30 12.37 -14.38
C GLY A 251 -8.66 11.04 -13.74
N TYR A 252 -9.90 10.62 -13.93
CA TYR A 252 -10.39 9.31 -13.53
C TYR A 252 -9.77 8.23 -14.42
N GLU A 253 -9.22 7.21 -13.80
CA GLU A 253 -8.70 6.02 -14.45
C GLU A 253 -9.59 4.84 -14.05
N PRO A 254 -10.21 4.12 -15.01
CA PRO A 254 -11.05 2.97 -14.68
C PRO A 254 -10.24 1.88 -13.97
N PRO A 255 -10.83 1.12 -13.04
CA PRO A 255 -10.13 0.00 -12.38
C PRO A 255 -9.57 -1.04 -13.35
N ILE A 256 -10.19 -1.19 -14.53
CA ILE A 256 -9.74 -2.03 -15.64
C ILE A 256 -9.47 -1.10 -16.83
N HIS A 257 -8.21 -0.90 -17.20
CA HIS A 257 -7.82 0.00 -18.29
C HIS A 257 -6.84 -0.63 -19.29
N ASP A 258 -6.27 -1.78 -18.96
CA ASP A 258 -5.24 -2.51 -19.73
C ASP A 258 -5.76 -3.76 -20.43
N PHE A 259 -7.08 -4.04 -20.34
CA PHE A 259 -7.68 -5.22 -20.95
C PHE A 259 -8.02 -4.97 -22.43
N SER A 260 -7.45 -5.78 -23.32
CA SER A 260 -7.77 -5.79 -24.75
C SER A 260 -8.05 -7.21 -25.24
N ILE A 261 -9.02 -7.35 -26.15
CA ILE A 261 -9.26 -8.59 -26.87
C ILE A 261 -8.92 -8.34 -28.33
N THR A 262 -7.93 -9.07 -28.85
CA THR A 262 -7.59 -9.10 -30.28
C THR A 262 -8.17 -10.36 -30.90
N ASP A 263 -8.92 -10.21 -32.00
CA ASP A 263 -9.38 -11.32 -32.81
C ASP A 263 -8.25 -11.68 -33.78
N GLU A 264 -7.62 -12.83 -33.58
CA GLU A 264 -6.66 -13.37 -34.54
C GLU A 264 -7.45 -13.92 -35.76
N LYS A 265 -7.50 -13.13 -36.85
CA LYS A 265 -7.96 -13.57 -38.15
C LYS A 265 -6.85 -14.20 -38.94
#